data_e6c9c040c15a8703c482d4db1b946f3c
#
_entry.id   e6c9c040c15a8703c482d4db1b946f3c
#
_cell.length_a   1.000
_cell.length_b   1.000
_cell.length_c   1.000
_cell.angle_alpha   90.00
_cell.angle_beta   90.00
_cell.angle_gamma   90.00
#
_symmetry.space_group_name_H-M   'P 1'
#
loop_
_entity.id
_entity.type
_entity.pdbx_description
1 polymer ?
#
loop_
_entity_poly.entity_id
_entity_poly.type
_entity_poly.pdbx_seq_one_letter_code
_entity_poly.pdbx_strand_id
1 'polypeptide(L)'
;MRLITRGPGPHADVGVDGAIVTVGGQAYNTEERQAQSAVMIDLRQEGGQITEGGAGFQVATIEIPPIRTEDVDTGEVDEDGNPVIERRQIPLDPDLVTVILWTIQK
;
A
#
# COMPACT_ATOMS: atom_id res chain seq x y z
N MET A 1 -2.64 5.70 -7.19
CA MET A 1 -3.03 5.89 -5.77
C MET A 1 -4.34 6.62 -5.70
N ARG A 2 -5.20 6.18 -4.84
CA ARG A 2 -6.48 6.81 -4.59
C ARG A 2 -6.40 7.57 -3.27
N LEU A 3 -6.76 8.85 -3.27
CA LEU A 3 -6.70 9.69 -2.08
C LEU A 3 -8.11 10.03 -1.62
N ILE A 4 -8.39 9.76 -0.34
CA ILE A 4 -9.67 10.08 0.30
C ILE A 4 -9.37 10.98 1.49
N THR A 5 -10.06 12.11 1.58
CA THR A 5 -9.95 12.99 2.75
C THR A 5 -11.25 12.94 3.56
N ARG A 6 -11.10 12.90 4.88
CA ARG A 6 -12.24 12.89 5.80
C ARG A 6 -12.07 14.00 6.82
N GLY A 7 -13.16 14.73 7.05
CA GLY A 7 -13.14 15.87 7.95
C GLY A 7 -12.47 17.11 7.36
N PRO A 8 -12.48 18.22 8.09
CA PRO A 8 -11.86 19.45 7.64
C PRO A 8 -10.34 19.37 7.70
N GLY A 9 -9.65 20.18 6.90
CA GLY A 9 -8.21 20.34 7.02
C GLY A 9 -7.81 21.05 8.31
N PRO A 10 -6.50 21.10 8.60
CA PRO A 10 -5.43 20.59 7.75
C PRO A 10 -5.34 19.07 7.72
N HIS A 11 -4.77 18.55 6.63
CA HIS A 11 -4.44 17.14 6.48
C HIS A 11 -2.94 16.99 6.28
N ALA A 12 -2.40 15.80 6.55
CA ALA A 12 -0.98 15.54 6.31
C ALA A 12 -0.65 15.68 4.83
N ASP A 13 0.57 16.12 4.52
CA ASP A 13 1.04 16.17 3.16
C ASP A 13 1.28 14.75 2.63
N VAL A 14 0.85 14.51 1.39
CA VAL A 14 0.99 13.21 0.74
C VAL A 14 1.73 13.39 -0.58
N GLY A 15 2.75 12.57 -0.78
CA GLY A 15 3.42 12.43 -2.06
C GLY A 15 3.37 11.00 -2.53
N VAL A 16 3.51 10.78 -3.82
CA VAL A 16 3.55 9.45 -4.38
C VAL A 16 4.60 9.39 -5.49
N ASP A 17 5.39 8.33 -5.47
CA ASP A 17 6.38 8.04 -6.50
C ASP A 17 6.35 6.53 -6.75
N GLY A 18 5.59 6.10 -7.78
CA GLY A 18 5.33 4.70 -8.02
C GLY A 18 4.66 4.05 -6.81
N ALA A 19 5.30 3.02 -6.25
CA ALA A 19 4.78 2.32 -5.08
C ALA A 19 5.16 2.99 -3.75
N ILE A 20 5.96 4.05 -3.79
CA ILE A 20 6.38 4.75 -2.57
C ILE A 20 5.40 5.88 -2.28
N VAL A 21 4.77 5.81 -1.10
CA VAL A 21 3.83 6.81 -0.61
C VAL A 21 4.48 7.52 0.58
N THR A 22 4.50 8.85 0.52
CA THR A 22 5.05 9.68 1.60
C THR A 22 3.89 10.39 2.29
N VAL A 23 3.80 10.25 3.60
CA VAL A 23 2.78 10.92 4.42
C VAL A 23 3.48 11.64 5.56
N GLY A 24 3.27 12.93 5.66
CA GLY A 24 3.87 13.74 6.72
C GLY A 24 5.39 13.65 6.77
N GLY A 25 6.04 13.50 5.61
CA GLY A 25 7.50 13.39 5.52
C GLY A 25 8.06 11.99 5.72
N GLN A 26 7.22 10.99 6.00
CA GLN A 26 7.64 9.59 6.16
C GLN A 26 7.29 8.80 4.90
N ALA A 27 8.25 8.08 4.35
CA ALA A 27 8.08 7.29 3.13
C ALA A 27 7.76 5.83 3.46
N TYR A 28 6.81 5.26 2.71
CA TYR A 28 6.39 3.86 2.86
C TYR A 28 6.42 3.20 1.49
N ASN A 29 7.22 2.14 1.37
CA ASN A 29 7.24 1.35 0.14
C ASN A 29 6.10 0.33 0.20
N THR A 30 5.01 0.62 -0.51
CA THR A 30 3.80 -0.20 -0.45
C THR A 30 4.01 -1.58 -1.07
N GLU A 31 4.87 -1.70 -2.06
CA GLU A 31 5.18 -2.99 -2.67
C GLU A 31 5.89 -3.92 -1.68
N GLU A 32 6.86 -3.40 -0.91
CA GLU A 32 7.55 -4.19 0.12
C GLU A 32 6.62 -4.57 1.28
N ARG A 33 5.62 -3.74 1.56
CA ARG A 33 4.67 -3.97 2.66
C ARG A 33 3.52 -4.87 2.25
N GLN A 34 3.41 -5.23 0.98
CA GLN A 34 2.35 -6.09 0.48
C GLN A 34 2.43 -7.49 1.09
N ALA A 35 1.29 -8.08 1.42
CA ALA A 35 1.20 -9.40 2.04
C ALA A 35 0.12 -10.23 1.35
N GLN A 36 -0.12 -11.44 1.85
CA GLN A 36 -1.13 -12.36 1.28
C GLN A 36 -2.57 -11.85 1.44
N SER A 37 -2.79 -10.99 2.44
CA SER A 37 -4.07 -10.29 2.60
C SER A 37 -3.83 -8.79 2.56
N ALA A 38 -4.91 -8.02 2.46
CA ALA A 38 -4.82 -6.58 2.45
C ALA A 38 -4.10 -6.06 3.70
N VAL A 39 -3.23 -5.08 3.51
CA VAL A 39 -2.46 -4.46 4.60
C VAL A 39 -2.98 -3.04 4.81
N MET A 40 -3.16 -2.67 6.07
CA MET A 40 -3.53 -1.31 6.43
C MET A 40 -2.44 -0.74 7.34
N ILE A 41 -1.79 0.32 6.87
CA ILE A 41 -0.79 1.04 7.67
C ILE A 41 -1.51 2.18 8.36
N ASP A 42 -1.60 2.10 9.68
CA ASP A 42 -2.28 3.09 10.51
C ASP A 42 -1.25 4.13 10.97
N LEU A 43 -1.45 5.38 10.56
CA LEU A 43 -0.55 6.48 10.90
C LEU A 43 -1.21 7.39 11.92
N ARG A 44 -0.47 7.67 12.98
CA ARG A 44 -0.97 8.47 14.11
C ARG A 44 -0.05 9.65 14.36
N GLN A 45 -0.65 10.73 14.84
CA GLN A 45 0.08 11.93 15.23
C GLN A 45 0.21 11.98 16.74
N GLU A 46 1.45 12.05 17.22
CA GLU A 46 1.77 12.14 18.62
C GLU A 46 2.90 13.14 18.81
N GLY A 47 2.69 14.16 19.62
CA GLY A 47 3.71 15.17 19.88
C GLY A 47 4.18 15.94 18.65
N GLY A 48 3.31 16.11 17.66
CA GLY A 48 3.65 16.80 16.41
C GLY A 48 4.32 15.93 15.37
N GLN A 49 4.55 14.65 15.67
CA GLN A 49 5.14 13.70 14.75
C GLN A 49 4.11 12.69 14.26
N ILE A 50 4.22 12.29 12.99
CA ILE A 50 3.36 11.28 12.39
C ILE A 50 4.18 10.01 12.27
N THR A 51 3.69 8.94 12.91
CA THR A 51 4.37 7.64 12.94
C THR A 51 3.39 6.50 12.70
N GLU A 52 3.91 5.36 12.30
CA GLU A 52 3.12 4.15 12.16
C GLU A 52 2.78 3.59 13.54
N GLY A 53 1.47 3.43 13.80
CA GLY A 53 1.00 2.95 15.08
C GLY A 53 1.11 4.00 16.19
N GLY A 54 1.13 3.53 17.43
CA GLY A 54 1.24 4.42 18.60
C GLY A 54 -0.10 4.77 19.22
N ALA A 55 -0.08 5.72 20.15
CA ALA A 55 -1.23 6.10 20.97
C ALA A 55 -1.88 7.42 20.54
N GLY A 56 -1.33 8.11 19.54
CA GLY A 56 -1.81 9.42 19.10
C GLY A 56 -3.11 9.35 18.31
N PHE A 57 -3.46 10.49 17.72
CA PHE A 57 -4.65 10.59 16.88
C PHE A 57 -4.41 9.94 15.52
N GLN A 58 -5.38 9.17 15.04
CA GLN A 58 -5.31 8.62 13.69
C GLN A 58 -5.40 9.76 12.68
N VAL A 59 -4.37 9.90 11.85
CA VAL A 59 -4.30 10.99 10.87
C VAL A 59 -4.27 10.48 9.44
N ALA A 60 -3.91 9.23 9.23
CA ALA A 60 -3.91 8.63 7.89
C ALA A 60 -3.94 7.10 7.98
N THR A 61 -4.44 6.49 6.92
CA THR A 61 -4.35 5.03 6.72
C THR A 61 -3.95 4.78 5.28
N ILE A 62 -2.95 3.93 5.08
CA ILE A 62 -2.55 3.48 3.75
C ILE A 62 -3.10 2.06 3.59
N GLU A 63 -4.01 1.87 2.65
CA GLU A 63 -4.57 0.56 2.33
C GLU A 63 -3.84 -0.03 1.13
N ILE A 64 -3.24 -1.19 1.31
CA ILE A 64 -2.47 -1.88 0.29
C ILE A 64 -3.21 -3.15 -0.10
N PRO A 65 -3.49 -3.37 -1.40
CA PRO A 65 -4.16 -4.60 -1.82
C PRO A 65 -3.27 -5.82 -1.58
N PRO A 66 -3.88 -7.02 -1.46
CA PRO A 66 -3.10 -8.23 -1.26
C PRO A 66 -2.24 -8.56 -2.48
N ILE A 67 -1.21 -9.37 -2.27
CA ILE A 67 -0.40 -9.93 -3.35
C ILE A 67 -1.31 -10.74 -4.26
N ARG A 68 -1.20 -10.50 -5.57
CA ARG A 68 -1.91 -11.27 -6.59
C ARG A 68 -0.93 -12.08 -7.38
N THR A 69 -1.37 -13.24 -7.85
CA THR A 69 -0.57 -14.12 -8.69
C THR A 69 -1.37 -14.49 -9.93
N GLU A 70 -0.65 -14.86 -10.98
CA GLU A 70 -1.24 -15.38 -12.21
C GLU A 70 -0.52 -16.64 -12.63
N ASP A 71 -1.22 -17.52 -13.34
CA ASP A 71 -0.63 -18.71 -13.94
C ASP A 71 -0.21 -18.36 -15.36
N VAL A 72 1.06 -18.65 -15.67
CA VAL A 72 1.65 -18.33 -16.97
C VAL A 72 2.14 -19.61 -17.63
N ASP A 73 1.71 -19.86 -18.87
CA ASP A 73 2.25 -20.95 -19.67
C ASP A 73 3.67 -20.55 -20.10
N THR A 74 4.66 -21.36 -19.68
CA THR A 74 6.06 -21.06 -19.95
C THR A 74 6.49 -21.34 -21.39
N GLY A 75 5.61 -21.98 -22.18
CA GLY A 75 5.94 -22.42 -23.53
C GLY A 75 6.71 -23.75 -23.56
N GLU A 76 6.96 -24.34 -22.38
CA GLU A 76 7.62 -25.62 -22.25
C GLU A 76 6.59 -26.72 -21.99
N VAL A 77 6.97 -27.96 -22.25
CA VAL A 77 6.16 -29.14 -21.93
C VAL A 77 6.97 -30.09 -21.05
N ASP A 78 6.27 -30.79 -20.17
CA ASP A 78 6.89 -31.80 -19.32
C ASP A 78 7.10 -33.13 -20.08
N GLU A 79 7.60 -34.14 -19.38
CA GLU A 79 7.87 -35.46 -19.99
C GLU A 79 6.60 -36.13 -20.53
N ASP A 80 5.44 -35.79 -19.97
CA ASP A 80 4.17 -36.36 -20.40
C ASP A 80 3.50 -35.52 -21.51
N GLY A 81 4.15 -34.46 -21.96
CA GLY A 81 3.62 -33.57 -23.00
C GLY A 81 2.64 -32.57 -22.52
N ASN A 82 2.51 -32.34 -21.19
CA ASN A 82 1.63 -31.35 -20.61
C ASN A 82 2.31 -29.98 -20.54
N PRO A 83 1.56 -28.90 -20.74
CA PRO A 83 2.12 -27.56 -20.58
C PRO A 83 2.66 -27.33 -19.18
N VAL A 84 3.83 -26.72 -19.08
CA VAL A 84 4.40 -26.31 -17.80
C VAL A 84 3.85 -24.93 -17.44
N ILE A 85 3.09 -24.87 -16.35
CA ILE A 85 2.47 -23.65 -15.86
C ILE A 85 3.27 -23.15 -14.66
N GLU A 86 3.65 -21.88 -14.71
CA GLU A 86 4.37 -21.22 -13.63
C GLU A 86 3.45 -20.19 -12.97
N ARG A 87 3.44 -20.18 -11.64
CA ARG A 87 2.72 -19.15 -10.89
C ARG A 87 3.66 -17.98 -10.67
N ARG A 88 3.26 -16.81 -11.15
CA ARG A 88 4.04 -15.58 -11.01
C ARG A 88 3.28 -14.54 -10.20
N GLN A 89 4.02 -13.80 -9.38
CA GLN A 89 3.47 -12.67 -8.66
C GLN A 89 3.25 -11.52 -9.64
N ILE A 90 2.05 -10.93 -9.61
CA ILE A 90 1.75 -9.73 -10.36
C ILE A 90 2.30 -8.54 -9.56
N PRO A 91 3.12 -7.66 -10.14
CA PRO A 91 3.60 -6.47 -9.44
C PRO A 91 2.45 -5.62 -8.92
N LEU A 92 2.67 -4.93 -7.80
CA LEU A 92 1.68 -4.03 -7.25
C LEU A 92 1.32 -2.95 -8.26
N ASP A 93 0.01 -2.77 -8.50
CA ASP A 93 -0.49 -1.64 -9.26
C ASP A 93 -0.67 -0.47 -8.28
N PRO A 94 0.14 0.61 -8.41
CA PRO A 94 0.04 1.75 -7.49
C PRO A 94 -1.33 2.41 -7.47
N ASP A 95 -2.11 2.30 -8.54
CA ASP A 95 -3.45 2.87 -8.60
C ASP A 95 -4.43 2.17 -7.64
N LEU A 96 -4.08 0.96 -7.19
CA LEU A 96 -4.91 0.21 -6.24
C LEU A 96 -4.59 0.52 -4.78
N VAL A 97 -3.56 1.33 -4.52
CA VAL A 97 -3.25 1.78 -3.17
C VAL A 97 -4.17 2.95 -2.81
N THR A 98 -4.76 2.89 -1.63
CA THR A 98 -5.65 3.95 -1.14
C THR A 98 -5.04 4.60 0.09
N VAL A 99 -5.05 5.93 0.12
CA VAL A 99 -4.63 6.70 1.29
C VAL A 99 -5.84 7.49 1.79
N ILE A 100 -6.17 7.28 3.06
CA ILE A 100 -7.26 7.99 3.73
C ILE A 100 -6.63 8.96 4.71
N LEU A 101 -7.01 10.24 4.62
CA LEU A 101 -6.50 11.29 5.51
C LEU A 101 -7.61 11.81 6.41
N TRP A 102 -7.30 11.93 7.70
CA TRP A 102 -8.13 12.62 8.67
C TRP A 102 -7.47 13.93 9.07
N THR A 103 -8.20 14.77 9.80
CA THR A 103 -7.70 16.06 10.29
C THR A 103 -6.49 15.86 11.20
N ILE A 104 -5.40 16.59 10.91
CA ILE A 104 -4.23 16.63 11.80
C ILE A 104 -4.36 17.78 12.79
N GLN A 105 -3.63 17.67 13.89
CA GLN A 105 -3.52 18.75 14.87
C GLN A 105 -2.27 19.57 14.58
N LYS A 106 -2.42 20.86 14.70
CA LYS A 106 -1.30 21.78 14.62
C LYS A 106 -0.78 22.11 16.00
#